data_32eb2ab3d191ea06055314f84417f913
#
_entry.id   32eb2ab3d191ea06055314f84417f913
#
_cell.length_a   1.000
_cell.length_b   1.000
_cell.length_c   1.000
_cell.angle_alpha   90.00
_cell.angle_beta   90.00
_cell.angle_gamma   90.00
#
_symmetry.space_group_name_H-M   'P 1'
#
loop_
_entity.id
_entity.type
_entity.pdbx_description
1 polymer ?
#
loop_
_entity_poly.entity_id
_entity_poly.type
_entity_poly.pdbx_seq_one_letter_code
_entity_poly.pdbx_strand_id
1 'polypeptide(L)'
;MHSTASSTPHESRATSPLFNWLAVITLVYLILVAVGAVSHGFKGFSGGAEGAAQIFAFANNPFVALLLGILATALVQSSSTVTSVIVGLVAGGLPMGMAIPMVMGANLGTTITNTIVSLGHIRDRGEFRRAFAAATVHDFFNLLAVFIFLPLELMFGLLQKSAEGIAGLLLGSADLSMKGMDFMKPLISPSLDLIDGAVAFLPGKGASIATIVIGILLILFCVTALGKVLQRVMVGRAKELLHKALGRGPLTGIASGTLVTVMVQSSSTTTSLMIPLAGGGVFNTRQLYPFTLGANIGTTITALLAATAISGAGAQLALTIALVHVLFNLFAVVLIYGVPFLRELPIRAAETLARVGSENKLLALGYVGGLFFALPALMMVAVK
;
A
#
# COMPACT_ATOMS: atom_id res chain seq x y z
N MET A 1 58.81 1.87 -15.77
CA MET A 1 57.68 1.78 -16.68
C MET A 1 56.54 1.08 -15.92
N HIS A 2 55.68 1.81 -15.23
CA HIS A 2 54.47 1.29 -14.61
C HIS A 2 53.29 1.83 -15.44
N SER A 3 52.63 0.92 -16.15
CA SER A 3 51.42 1.19 -16.90
C SER A 3 50.22 1.28 -15.91
N THR A 4 49.73 2.46 -15.69
CA THR A 4 48.44 2.69 -14.97
C THR A 4 47.30 2.46 -15.97
N ALA A 5 46.66 1.29 -15.89
CA ALA A 5 45.42 1.03 -16.58
C ALA A 5 44.30 1.90 -15.94
N SER A 6 43.89 2.92 -16.67
CA SER A 6 42.73 3.73 -16.34
C SER A 6 41.46 2.91 -16.57
N SER A 7 40.83 2.48 -15.49
CA SER A 7 39.47 1.94 -15.53
C SER A 7 38.49 3.08 -15.85
N THR A 8 38.00 3.13 -17.07
CA THR A 8 36.87 3.99 -17.47
C THR A 8 35.64 3.62 -16.66
N PRO A 9 34.96 4.59 -16.02
CA PRO A 9 33.67 4.31 -15.39
C PRO A 9 32.67 3.89 -16.46
N HIS A 10 31.99 2.77 -16.24
CA HIS A 10 30.84 2.38 -17.03
C HIS A 10 29.80 3.52 -16.94
N GLU A 11 29.73 4.35 -17.98
CA GLU A 11 28.61 5.28 -18.19
C GLU A 11 27.34 4.44 -18.31
N SER A 12 26.54 4.43 -17.26
CA SER A 12 25.17 3.92 -17.32
C SER A 12 24.44 4.77 -18.36
N ARG A 13 24.10 4.18 -19.52
CA ARG A 13 23.30 4.83 -20.58
C ARG A 13 22.05 5.44 -19.92
N ALA A 14 22.04 6.75 -19.77
CA ALA A 14 20.89 7.49 -19.32
C ALA A 14 19.76 7.24 -20.34
N THR A 15 18.71 6.51 -19.92
CA THR A 15 17.53 6.31 -20.75
C THR A 15 16.88 7.67 -21.03
N SER A 16 16.44 7.89 -22.26
CA SER A 16 15.86 9.19 -22.65
C SER A 16 14.62 9.49 -21.79
N PRO A 17 14.36 10.76 -21.43
CA PRO A 17 13.16 11.14 -20.67
C PRO A 17 11.87 10.65 -21.31
N LEU A 18 11.80 10.67 -22.65
CA LEU A 18 10.64 10.17 -23.41
C LEU A 18 10.42 8.68 -23.18
N PHE A 19 11.47 7.87 -23.21
CA PHE A 19 11.39 6.43 -22.96
C PHE A 19 10.85 6.14 -21.54
N ASN A 20 11.33 6.88 -20.54
CA ASN A 20 10.83 6.71 -19.17
C ASN A 20 9.35 7.05 -19.04
N TRP A 21 8.87 8.12 -19.68
CA TRP A 21 7.45 8.48 -19.64
C TRP A 21 6.58 7.49 -20.40
N LEU A 22 7.02 6.99 -21.56
CA LEU A 22 6.34 5.91 -22.28
C LEU A 22 6.24 4.65 -21.40
N ALA A 23 7.33 4.28 -20.71
CA ALA A 23 7.32 3.16 -19.77
C ALA A 23 6.31 3.38 -18.63
N VAL A 24 6.21 4.59 -18.06
CA VAL A 24 5.21 4.94 -17.04
C VAL A 24 3.80 4.73 -17.57
N ILE A 25 3.46 5.29 -18.74
CA ILE A 25 2.13 5.16 -19.35
C ILE A 25 1.80 3.68 -19.61
N THR A 26 2.74 2.93 -20.17
CA THR A 26 2.55 1.50 -20.42
C THR A 26 2.34 0.70 -19.14
N LEU A 27 3.13 0.96 -18.09
CA LEU A 27 2.99 0.27 -16.82
C LEU A 27 1.67 0.60 -16.11
N VAL A 28 1.23 1.86 -16.18
CA VAL A 28 -0.10 2.26 -15.67
C VAL A 28 -1.20 1.52 -16.42
N TYR A 29 -1.14 1.48 -17.75
CA TYR A 29 -2.09 0.71 -18.56
C TYR A 29 -2.12 -0.77 -18.17
N LEU A 30 -0.95 -1.40 -18.03
CA LEU A 30 -0.85 -2.80 -17.63
C LEU A 30 -1.35 -3.07 -16.20
N ILE A 31 -1.25 -2.10 -15.27
CA ILE A 31 -1.88 -2.20 -13.95
C ILE A 31 -3.41 -2.26 -14.10
N LEU A 32 -3.98 -1.41 -14.96
CA LEU A 32 -5.43 -1.41 -15.20
C LEU A 32 -5.90 -2.74 -15.79
N VAL A 33 -5.18 -3.27 -16.78
CA VAL A 33 -5.45 -4.61 -17.36
C VAL A 33 -5.35 -5.69 -16.27
N ALA A 34 -4.31 -5.65 -15.44
CA ALA A 34 -4.07 -6.64 -14.41
C ALA A 34 -5.17 -6.67 -13.33
N VAL A 35 -5.63 -5.48 -12.87
CA VAL A 35 -6.76 -5.37 -11.93
C VAL A 35 -8.05 -5.90 -12.56
N GLY A 36 -8.29 -5.58 -13.82
CA GLY A 36 -9.40 -6.13 -14.60
C GLY A 36 -9.34 -7.66 -14.69
N ALA A 37 -8.16 -8.23 -14.92
CA ALA A 37 -7.95 -9.69 -14.97
C ALA A 37 -8.23 -10.35 -13.61
N VAL A 38 -7.77 -9.77 -12.49
CA VAL A 38 -8.11 -10.28 -11.14
C VAL A 38 -9.61 -10.28 -10.93
N SER A 39 -10.31 -9.17 -11.27
CA SER A 39 -11.75 -9.05 -11.11
C SER A 39 -12.50 -10.09 -11.97
N HIS A 40 -12.14 -10.19 -13.25
CA HIS A 40 -12.77 -11.13 -14.19
C HIS A 40 -12.54 -12.58 -13.79
N GLY A 41 -11.28 -12.93 -13.52
CA GLY A 41 -10.92 -14.29 -13.10
C GLY A 41 -11.57 -14.67 -11.77
N PHE A 42 -11.62 -13.76 -10.79
CA PHE A 42 -12.25 -14.04 -9.50
C PHE A 42 -13.77 -14.22 -9.63
N LYS A 43 -14.43 -13.40 -10.44
CA LYS A 43 -15.85 -13.57 -10.74
C LYS A 43 -16.16 -14.92 -11.40
N GLY A 44 -15.33 -15.34 -12.35
CA GLY A 44 -15.46 -16.65 -13.01
C GLY A 44 -15.18 -17.82 -12.05
N PHE A 45 -14.19 -17.69 -11.17
CA PHE A 45 -13.86 -18.73 -10.17
C PHE A 45 -14.93 -18.89 -9.10
N SER A 46 -15.41 -17.76 -8.54
CA SER A 46 -16.38 -17.73 -7.44
C SER A 46 -17.81 -17.97 -7.90
N GLY A 47 -18.14 -17.67 -9.15
CA GLY A 47 -19.52 -17.64 -9.62
C GLY A 47 -20.30 -16.41 -9.14
N GLY A 48 -19.60 -15.38 -8.65
CA GLY A 48 -20.18 -14.13 -8.15
C GLY A 48 -20.10 -13.96 -6.63
N ALA A 49 -20.92 -13.06 -6.08
CA ALA A 49 -20.83 -12.64 -4.68
C ALA A 49 -21.09 -13.78 -3.67
N GLU A 50 -22.07 -14.65 -3.95
CA GLU A 50 -22.41 -15.77 -3.04
C GLU A 50 -21.27 -16.79 -2.97
N GLY A 51 -20.70 -17.17 -4.11
CA GLY A 51 -19.56 -18.08 -4.14
C GLY A 51 -18.30 -17.45 -3.55
N ALA A 52 -18.10 -16.14 -3.74
CA ALA A 52 -17.01 -15.41 -3.08
C ALA A 52 -17.16 -15.47 -1.55
N ALA A 53 -18.35 -15.23 -1.02
CA ALA A 53 -18.63 -15.31 0.42
C ALA A 53 -18.33 -16.71 0.98
N GLN A 54 -18.67 -17.77 0.23
CA GLN A 54 -18.35 -19.16 0.62
C GLN A 54 -16.84 -19.44 0.61
N ILE A 55 -16.12 -19.00 -0.42
CA ILE A 55 -14.68 -19.19 -0.54
C ILE A 55 -13.93 -18.52 0.61
N PHE A 56 -14.35 -17.32 0.99
CA PHE A 56 -13.74 -16.57 2.08
C PHE A 56 -14.44 -16.76 3.44
N ALA A 57 -15.30 -17.76 3.59
CA ALA A 57 -16.01 -18.03 4.84
C ALA A 57 -15.06 -18.18 6.05
N PHE A 58 -13.84 -18.66 5.84
CA PHE A 58 -12.80 -18.74 6.87
C PHE A 58 -12.32 -17.35 7.35
N ALA A 59 -12.47 -16.31 6.55
CA ALA A 59 -12.11 -14.94 6.86
C ALA A 59 -13.32 -14.07 7.25
N ASN A 60 -14.49 -14.66 7.55
CA ASN A 60 -15.66 -13.93 8.05
C ASN A 60 -15.38 -13.24 9.38
N ASN A 61 -14.33 -13.67 10.10
CA ASN A 61 -13.82 -12.93 11.23
C ASN A 61 -12.99 -11.72 10.74
N PRO A 62 -13.39 -10.49 11.07
CA PRO A 62 -12.70 -9.27 10.61
C PRO A 62 -11.23 -9.20 11.09
N PHE A 63 -10.91 -9.83 12.22
CA PHE A 63 -9.53 -9.92 12.69
C PHE A 63 -8.69 -10.83 11.80
N VAL A 64 -9.24 -11.95 11.30
CA VAL A 64 -8.55 -12.82 10.33
C VAL A 64 -8.33 -12.08 9.02
N ALA A 65 -9.33 -11.34 8.54
CA ALA A 65 -9.20 -10.53 7.34
C ALA A 65 -8.12 -9.44 7.50
N LEU A 66 -8.07 -8.76 8.65
CA LEU A 66 -7.01 -7.82 9.00
C LEU A 66 -5.62 -8.48 8.94
N LEU A 67 -5.47 -9.65 9.57
CA LEU A 67 -4.20 -10.38 9.62
C LEU A 67 -3.76 -10.88 8.25
N LEU A 68 -4.71 -11.27 7.40
CA LEU A 68 -4.44 -11.59 5.98
C LEU A 68 -3.85 -10.38 5.25
N GLY A 69 -4.42 -9.19 5.46
CA GLY A 69 -3.88 -7.95 4.89
C GLY A 69 -2.47 -7.64 5.37
N ILE A 70 -2.21 -7.80 6.69
CA ILE A 70 -0.87 -7.61 7.27
C ILE A 70 0.12 -8.59 6.64
N LEU A 71 -0.18 -9.88 6.67
CA LEU A 71 0.70 -10.94 6.18
C LEU A 71 0.95 -10.82 4.68
N ALA A 72 -0.09 -10.57 3.89
CA ALA A 72 0.05 -10.36 2.45
C ALA A 72 1.02 -9.20 2.15
N THR A 73 0.85 -8.08 2.84
CA THR A 73 1.73 -6.91 2.64
C THR A 73 3.14 -7.16 3.16
N ALA A 74 3.30 -7.83 4.30
CA ALA A 74 4.61 -8.19 4.84
C ALA A 74 5.40 -9.12 3.91
N LEU A 75 4.73 -10.07 3.25
CA LEU A 75 5.33 -11.00 2.30
C LEU A 75 5.65 -10.33 0.95
N VAL A 76 4.69 -9.55 0.42
CA VAL A 76 4.81 -8.87 -0.87
C VAL A 76 5.69 -7.62 -0.78
N GLN A 77 5.87 -7.04 0.42
CA GLN A 77 6.57 -5.78 0.69
C GLN A 77 5.98 -4.58 -0.07
N SER A 78 4.68 -4.64 -0.42
CA SER A 78 3.99 -3.60 -1.18
C SER A 78 2.50 -3.57 -0.85
N SER A 79 2.07 -2.60 -0.04
CA SER A 79 0.64 -2.37 0.22
C SER A 79 -0.12 -1.88 -1.01
N SER A 80 0.53 -1.10 -1.89
CA SER A 80 -0.09 -0.67 -3.17
C SER A 80 -0.48 -1.86 -4.04
N THR A 81 0.37 -2.90 -4.10
CA THR A 81 0.05 -4.14 -4.80
C THR A 81 -1.12 -4.87 -4.13
N VAL A 82 -1.05 -5.06 -2.80
CA VAL A 82 -2.07 -5.79 -2.05
C VAL A 82 -3.43 -5.09 -2.14
N THR A 83 -3.47 -3.76 -1.98
CA THR A 83 -4.73 -3.00 -2.09
C THR A 83 -5.29 -3.00 -3.51
N SER A 84 -4.43 -2.97 -4.55
CA SER A 84 -4.89 -3.11 -5.94
C SER A 84 -5.51 -4.50 -6.20
N VAL A 85 -4.94 -5.56 -5.64
CA VAL A 85 -5.53 -6.91 -5.69
C VAL A 85 -6.87 -6.92 -4.96
N ILE A 86 -6.98 -6.33 -3.76
CA ILE A 86 -8.22 -6.25 -3.00
C ILE A 86 -9.30 -5.51 -3.81
N VAL A 87 -8.97 -4.40 -4.47
CA VAL A 87 -9.89 -3.67 -5.36
C VAL A 87 -10.44 -4.60 -6.46
N GLY A 88 -9.56 -5.37 -7.13
CA GLY A 88 -9.96 -6.34 -8.14
C GLY A 88 -10.84 -7.45 -7.59
N LEU A 89 -10.51 -8.00 -6.39
CA LEU A 89 -11.30 -9.03 -5.73
C LEU A 89 -12.70 -8.52 -5.33
N VAL A 90 -12.79 -7.30 -4.80
CA VAL A 90 -14.08 -6.66 -4.45
C VAL A 90 -14.93 -6.47 -5.70
N ALA A 91 -14.36 -5.99 -6.78
CA ALA A 91 -15.07 -5.87 -8.05
C ALA A 91 -15.52 -7.25 -8.61
N GLY A 92 -14.80 -8.31 -8.27
CA GLY A 92 -15.11 -9.70 -8.59
C GLY A 92 -16.10 -10.37 -7.63
N GLY A 93 -16.48 -9.73 -6.52
CA GLY A 93 -17.47 -10.22 -5.58
C GLY A 93 -16.99 -10.46 -4.14
N LEU A 94 -15.74 -10.12 -3.77
CA LEU A 94 -15.29 -10.19 -2.38
C LEU A 94 -16.15 -9.26 -1.50
N PRO A 95 -16.75 -9.75 -0.38
CA PRO A 95 -17.57 -8.94 0.49
C PRO A 95 -16.82 -7.78 1.14
N MET A 96 -17.44 -6.60 1.24
CA MET A 96 -16.86 -5.39 1.85
C MET A 96 -16.47 -5.59 3.31
N GLY A 97 -17.28 -6.33 4.09
CA GLY A 97 -16.98 -6.63 5.49
C GLY A 97 -15.65 -7.38 5.71
N MET A 98 -15.12 -8.02 4.67
CA MET A 98 -13.81 -8.67 4.68
C MET A 98 -12.74 -7.78 4.05
N ALA A 99 -13.08 -7.11 2.96
CA ALA A 99 -12.15 -6.27 2.22
C ALA A 99 -11.66 -5.07 3.04
N ILE A 100 -12.54 -4.45 3.84
CA ILE A 100 -12.20 -3.28 4.67
C ILE A 100 -11.14 -3.62 5.72
N PRO A 101 -11.30 -4.65 6.57
CA PRO A 101 -10.23 -5.06 7.47
C PRO A 101 -8.94 -5.49 6.75
N MET A 102 -9.04 -6.13 5.58
CA MET A 102 -7.86 -6.47 4.78
C MET A 102 -7.09 -5.23 4.32
N VAL A 103 -7.78 -4.16 3.90
CA VAL A 103 -7.15 -2.88 3.54
C VAL A 103 -6.48 -2.23 4.75
N MET A 104 -7.14 -2.23 5.91
CA MET A 104 -6.54 -1.74 7.17
C MET A 104 -5.27 -2.54 7.52
N GLY A 105 -5.33 -3.85 7.37
CA GLY A 105 -4.19 -4.74 7.57
C GLY A 105 -3.05 -4.49 6.57
N ALA A 106 -3.38 -4.29 5.30
CA ALA A 106 -2.39 -3.95 4.28
C ALA A 106 -1.68 -2.62 4.60
N ASN A 107 -2.41 -1.64 5.11
CA ASN A 107 -1.83 -0.38 5.57
C ASN A 107 -0.84 -0.57 6.72
N LEU A 108 -1.21 -1.37 7.72
CA LEU A 108 -0.32 -1.73 8.84
C LEU A 108 0.90 -2.52 8.38
N GLY A 109 0.74 -3.50 7.49
CA GLY A 109 1.84 -4.32 6.97
C GLY A 109 2.91 -3.54 6.19
N THR A 110 2.58 -2.34 5.70
CA THR A 110 3.54 -1.48 4.97
C THR A 110 4.76 -1.10 5.80
N THR A 111 4.59 -0.97 7.09
CA THR A 111 5.57 -0.39 8.01
C THR A 111 6.77 -1.30 8.28
N ILE A 112 6.62 -2.60 8.03
CA ILE A 112 7.70 -3.60 8.23
C ILE A 112 8.98 -3.24 7.48
N THR A 113 8.86 -2.68 6.26
CA THR A 113 10.03 -2.33 5.43
C THR A 113 10.92 -1.31 6.15
N ASN A 114 10.33 -0.27 6.75
CA ASN A 114 11.06 0.75 7.49
C ASN A 114 11.76 0.15 8.72
N THR A 115 11.06 -0.74 9.40
CA THR A 115 11.57 -1.42 10.59
C THR A 115 12.76 -2.30 10.23
N ILE A 116 12.70 -3.03 9.10
CA ILE A 116 13.84 -3.80 8.57
C ILE A 116 15.01 -2.87 8.19
N VAL A 117 14.75 -1.75 7.52
CA VAL A 117 15.81 -0.78 7.14
C VAL A 117 16.51 -0.22 8.38
N SER A 118 15.77 0.04 9.47
CA SER A 118 16.36 0.52 10.71
C SER A 118 17.33 -0.47 11.36
N LEU A 119 17.15 -1.79 11.12
CA LEU A 119 18.08 -2.82 11.58
C LEU A 119 19.48 -2.69 10.96
N GLY A 120 19.60 -2.00 9.81
CA GLY A 120 20.90 -1.66 9.22
C GLY A 120 21.78 -0.81 10.13
N HIS A 121 21.20 -0.09 11.10
CA HIS A 121 21.91 0.72 12.11
C HIS A 121 22.19 -0.03 13.43
N ILE A 122 21.91 -1.34 13.51
CA ILE A 122 21.94 -2.13 14.75
C ILE A 122 23.30 -2.20 15.43
N ARG A 123 24.40 -1.87 14.72
CA ARG A 123 25.77 -1.89 15.24
C ARG A 123 26.04 -0.74 16.21
N ASP A 124 25.53 0.46 15.92
CA ASP A 124 25.62 1.61 16.81
C ASP A 124 24.32 1.78 17.60
N ARG A 125 24.41 1.75 18.93
CA ARG A 125 23.25 1.81 19.82
C ARG A 125 22.49 3.13 19.70
N GLY A 126 23.19 4.25 19.53
CA GLY A 126 22.61 5.58 19.43
C GLY A 126 21.91 5.80 18.09
N GLU A 127 22.56 5.40 16.99
CA GLU A 127 21.98 5.44 15.65
C GLU A 127 20.76 4.53 15.55
N PHE A 128 20.89 3.28 16.00
CA PHE A 128 19.81 2.30 16.00
C PHE A 128 18.58 2.82 16.76
N ARG A 129 18.77 3.35 17.96
CA ARG A 129 17.66 3.91 18.76
C ARG A 129 16.91 4.99 18.00
N ARG A 130 17.62 5.92 17.34
CA ARG A 130 16.98 6.99 16.55
C ARG A 130 16.30 6.45 15.29
N ALA A 131 16.98 5.60 14.54
CA ALA A 131 16.46 4.98 13.32
C ALA A 131 15.22 4.11 13.60
N PHE A 132 15.28 3.30 14.65
CA PHE A 132 14.20 2.39 15.02
C PHE A 132 12.98 3.14 15.55
N ALA A 133 13.16 4.23 16.33
CA ALA A 133 12.06 5.09 16.74
C ALA A 133 11.37 5.76 15.53
N ALA A 134 12.16 6.27 14.57
CA ALA A 134 11.63 6.87 13.35
C ALA A 134 10.91 5.86 12.44
N ALA A 135 11.35 4.60 12.43
CA ALA A 135 10.66 3.54 11.71
C ALA A 135 9.33 3.16 12.37
N THR A 136 9.37 2.88 13.68
CA THR A 136 8.24 2.30 14.42
C THR A 136 7.15 3.31 14.80
N VAL A 137 7.40 4.63 14.73
CA VAL A 137 6.31 5.62 14.90
C VAL A 137 5.19 5.42 13.88
N HIS A 138 5.52 4.98 12.69
CA HIS A 138 4.58 4.62 11.64
C HIS A 138 3.76 3.38 12.04
N ASP A 139 4.42 2.35 12.60
CA ASP A 139 3.77 1.13 13.10
C ASP A 139 2.71 1.48 14.15
N PHE A 140 3.11 2.24 15.17
CA PHE A 140 2.22 2.62 16.27
C PHE A 140 1.08 3.55 15.84
N PHE A 141 1.30 4.41 14.84
CA PHE A 141 0.22 5.18 14.26
C PHE A 141 -0.81 4.27 13.59
N ASN A 142 -0.37 3.35 12.74
CA ASN A 142 -1.27 2.44 12.04
C ASN A 142 -1.95 1.45 13.00
N LEU A 143 -1.26 0.97 14.03
CA LEU A 143 -1.85 0.15 15.09
C LEU A 143 -2.96 0.92 15.83
N LEU A 144 -2.70 2.17 16.22
CA LEU A 144 -3.68 3.02 16.88
C LEU A 144 -4.87 3.33 15.96
N ALA A 145 -4.61 3.57 14.67
CA ALA A 145 -5.66 3.77 13.68
C ALA A 145 -6.55 2.53 13.55
N VAL A 146 -5.98 1.34 13.43
CA VAL A 146 -6.74 0.08 13.40
C VAL A 146 -7.52 -0.11 14.70
N PHE A 147 -6.91 0.12 15.85
CA PHE A 147 -7.54 -0.03 17.16
C PHE A 147 -8.78 0.88 17.32
N ILE A 148 -8.75 2.07 16.75
CA ILE A 148 -9.88 3.02 16.79
C ILE A 148 -10.89 2.71 15.69
N PHE A 149 -10.45 2.60 14.44
CA PHE A 149 -11.37 2.59 13.30
C PHE A 149 -11.94 1.21 12.98
N LEU A 150 -11.29 0.09 13.33
CA LEU A 150 -11.87 -1.23 13.13
C LEU A 150 -13.13 -1.44 13.97
N PRO A 151 -13.15 -1.17 15.29
CA PRO A 151 -14.39 -1.22 16.05
C PRO A 151 -15.48 -0.26 15.55
N LEU A 152 -15.13 0.97 15.18
CA LEU A 152 -16.07 1.93 14.62
C LEU A 152 -16.68 1.45 13.30
N GLU A 153 -15.86 0.81 12.48
CA GLU A 153 -16.33 0.19 11.24
C GLU A 153 -17.29 -0.97 11.50
N LEU A 154 -16.93 -1.88 12.41
CA LEU A 154 -17.75 -3.06 12.74
C LEU A 154 -19.09 -2.69 13.41
N MET A 155 -19.12 -1.62 14.23
CA MET A 155 -20.33 -1.20 14.94
C MET A 155 -21.21 -0.28 14.09
N PHE A 156 -20.62 0.60 13.29
CA PHE A 156 -21.35 1.69 12.63
C PHE A 156 -21.22 1.70 11.10
N GLY A 157 -20.28 0.95 10.54
CA GLY A 157 -19.93 1.01 9.11
C GLY A 157 -19.40 2.39 8.70
N LEU A 158 -18.63 3.04 9.58
CA LEU A 158 -18.23 4.44 9.41
C LEU A 158 -17.52 4.69 8.08
N LEU A 159 -16.50 3.87 7.78
CA LEU A 159 -15.71 4.03 6.55
C LEU A 159 -16.51 3.59 5.34
N GLN A 160 -17.21 2.45 5.42
CA GLN A 160 -18.02 1.94 4.33
C GLN A 160 -19.10 2.93 3.93
N LYS A 161 -19.94 3.38 4.86
CA LYS A 161 -21.03 4.32 4.58
C LYS A 161 -20.53 5.66 4.07
N SER A 162 -19.44 6.18 4.63
CA SER A 162 -18.80 7.41 4.15
C SER A 162 -18.29 7.26 2.72
N ALA A 163 -17.63 6.14 2.41
CA ALA A 163 -17.12 5.84 1.09
C ALA A 163 -18.24 5.62 0.07
N GLU A 164 -19.30 4.89 0.45
CA GLU A 164 -20.51 4.68 -0.38
C GLU A 164 -21.20 6.01 -0.72
N GLY A 165 -21.33 6.91 0.26
CA GLY A 165 -21.87 8.24 0.05
C GLY A 165 -21.07 9.05 -0.94
N ILE A 166 -19.75 9.06 -0.81
CA ILE A 166 -18.85 9.77 -1.75
C ILE A 166 -18.87 9.09 -3.12
N ALA A 167 -18.80 7.77 -3.18
CA ALA A 167 -18.87 7.02 -4.43
C ALA A 167 -20.20 7.29 -5.16
N GLY A 168 -21.31 7.31 -4.42
CA GLY A 168 -22.62 7.64 -4.96
C GLY A 168 -22.69 9.07 -5.52
N LEU A 169 -22.11 10.04 -4.83
CA LEU A 169 -22.03 11.42 -5.31
C LEU A 169 -21.17 11.54 -6.58
N LEU A 170 -20.01 10.86 -6.61
CA LEU A 170 -19.10 10.88 -7.76
C LEU A 170 -19.69 10.17 -8.98
N LEU A 171 -20.40 9.06 -8.76
CA LEU A 171 -21.02 8.28 -9.83
C LEU A 171 -22.43 8.76 -10.17
N GLY A 172 -23.20 9.25 -9.18
CA GLY A 172 -24.59 9.68 -9.35
C GLY A 172 -24.76 11.10 -9.89
N SER A 173 -23.79 11.99 -9.70
CA SER A 173 -23.76 13.31 -10.36
C SER A 173 -23.42 13.22 -11.85
N ALA A 174 -23.23 12.03 -12.35
CA ALA A 174 -22.72 11.73 -13.64
C ALA A 174 -23.58 10.69 -14.38
N ASP A 175 -24.67 11.12 -14.95
CA ASP A 175 -24.99 10.70 -16.33
C ASP A 175 -23.75 10.87 -17.25
N LEU A 176 -22.80 11.70 -16.84
CA LEU A 176 -21.47 11.88 -17.41
C LEU A 176 -20.45 10.80 -16.99
N SER A 177 -20.49 10.24 -15.75
CA SER A 177 -19.43 9.34 -15.31
C SER A 177 -19.68 7.87 -15.61
N MET A 178 -20.91 7.38 -15.67
CA MET A 178 -21.15 6.03 -16.19
C MET A 178 -20.77 5.92 -17.67
N LYS A 179 -21.08 6.92 -18.49
CA LYS A 179 -20.62 7.00 -19.88
C LYS A 179 -19.13 7.32 -20.00
N GLY A 180 -18.57 8.10 -19.06
CA GLY A 180 -17.14 8.44 -19.03
C GLY A 180 -16.24 7.28 -18.56
N MET A 181 -16.72 6.38 -17.70
CA MET A 181 -15.99 5.17 -17.30
C MET A 181 -16.13 4.02 -18.30
N ASP A 182 -17.13 4.07 -19.19
CA ASP A 182 -17.29 3.08 -20.27
C ASP A 182 -16.13 3.12 -21.29
N PHE A 183 -15.36 4.21 -21.36
CA PHE A 183 -14.16 4.24 -22.23
C PHE A 183 -13.05 3.30 -21.76
N MET A 184 -13.00 2.97 -20.48
CA MET A 184 -11.97 2.05 -19.94
C MET A 184 -12.20 0.62 -20.42
N LYS A 185 -13.46 0.19 -20.53
CA LYS A 185 -13.79 -1.15 -21.02
C LYS A 185 -13.23 -1.43 -22.41
N PRO A 186 -13.49 -0.63 -23.46
CA PRO A 186 -12.90 -0.87 -24.77
C PRO A 186 -11.37 -0.72 -24.79
N LEU A 187 -10.79 0.02 -23.84
CA LEU A 187 -9.35 0.19 -23.73
C LEU A 187 -8.66 -1.08 -23.19
N ILE A 188 -9.24 -1.74 -22.19
CA ILE A 188 -8.62 -2.89 -21.52
C ILE A 188 -9.12 -4.24 -22.04
N SER A 189 -10.34 -4.33 -22.62
CA SER A 189 -10.91 -5.62 -23.06
C SER A 189 -10.04 -6.37 -24.07
N PRO A 190 -9.38 -5.74 -25.06
CA PRO A 190 -8.53 -6.51 -25.99
C PRO A 190 -7.39 -7.25 -25.28
N SER A 191 -6.83 -6.63 -24.23
CA SER A 191 -5.77 -7.28 -23.43
C SER A 191 -6.31 -8.34 -22.49
N LEU A 192 -7.54 -8.19 -21.98
CA LEU A 192 -8.22 -9.22 -21.21
C LEU A 192 -8.57 -10.42 -22.08
N ASP A 193 -9.12 -10.19 -23.26
CA ASP A 193 -9.45 -11.24 -24.22
C ASP A 193 -8.19 -12.04 -24.62
N LEU A 194 -7.04 -11.38 -24.74
CA LEU A 194 -5.77 -12.04 -24.98
C LEU A 194 -5.35 -12.95 -23.81
N ILE A 195 -5.51 -12.48 -22.57
CA ILE A 195 -5.23 -13.29 -21.38
C ILE A 195 -6.17 -14.48 -21.31
N ASP A 196 -7.48 -14.27 -21.50
CA ASP A 196 -8.49 -15.32 -21.47
C ASP A 196 -8.25 -16.35 -22.60
N GLY A 197 -7.90 -15.90 -23.80
CA GLY A 197 -7.51 -16.78 -24.90
C GLY A 197 -6.27 -17.61 -24.59
N ALA A 198 -5.28 -17.03 -23.92
CA ALA A 198 -4.06 -17.74 -23.54
C ALA A 198 -4.28 -18.85 -22.51
N VAL A 199 -5.33 -18.78 -21.69
CA VAL A 199 -5.65 -19.75 -20.65
C VAL A 199 -6.86 -20.62 -20.98
N ALA A 200 -7.53 -20.39 -22.12
CA ALA A 200 -8.77 -21.08 -22.53
C ALA A 200 -8.65 -22.62 -22.65
N PHE A 201 -7.43 -23.12 -22.81
CA PHE A 201 -7.17 -24.56 -22.86
C PHE A 201 -7.30 -25.27 -21.49
N LEU A 202 -7.36 -24.53 -20.39
CA LEU A 202 -7.47 -25.08 -19.05
C LEU A 202 -8.92 -25.45 -18.72
N PRO A 203 -9.18 -26.69 -18.22
CA PRO A 203 -10.54 -27.17 -17.98
C PRO A 203 -11.16 -26.52 -16.71
N GLY A 204 -12.49 -26.39 -16.73
CA GLY A 204 -13.29 -25.98 -15.57
C GLY A 204 -12.88 -24.61 -14.99
N LYS A 205 -12.65 -24.56 -13.69
CA LYS A 205 -12.21 -23.32 -12.99
C LYS A 205 -10.72 -23.00 -13.19
N GLY A 206 -9.97 -23.86 -13.89
CA GLY A 206 -8.53 -23.69 -14.13
C GLY A 206 -8.19 -22.41 -14.88
N ALA A 207 -8.95 -22.08 -15.92
CA ALA A 207 -8.79 -20.83 -16.66
C ALA A 207 -8.95 -19.60 -15.74
N SER A 208 -10.01 -19.56 -14.93
CA SER A 208 -10.26 -18.47 -13.99
C SER A 208 -9.15 -18.31 -12.95
N ILE A 209 -8.64 -19.40 -12.40
CA ILE A 209 -7.50 -19.38 -11.46
C ILE A 209 -6.25 -18.85 -12.16
N ALA A 210 -5.97 -19.31 -13.38
CA ALA A 210 -4.82 -18.84 -14.16
C ALA A 210 -4.93 -17.35 -14.46
N THR A 211 -6.10 -16.84 -14.84
CA THR A 211 -6.35 -15.41 -15.05
C THR A 211 -6.10 -14.59 -13.78
N ILE A 212 -6.55 -15.08 -12.59
CA ILE A 212 -6.25 -14.43 -11.31
C ILE A 212 -4.74 -14.36 -11.06
N VAL A 213 -4.05 -15.50 -11.22
CA VAL A 213 -2.60 -15.60 -10.97
C VAL A 213 -1.83 -14.67 -11.91
N ILE A 214 -2.16 -14.68 -13.21
CA ILE A 214 -1.56 -13.77 -14.19
C ILE A 214 -1.81 -12.31 -13.78
N GLY A 215 -3.04 -11.94 -13.40
CA GLY A 215 -3.38 -10.61 -12.93
C GLY A 215 -2.55 -10.19 -11.71
N ILE A 216 -2.44 -11.04 -10.69
CA ILE A 216 -1.64 -10.77 -9.49
C ILE A 216 -0.15 -10.60 -9.84
N LEU A 217 0.42 -11.51 -10.63
CA LEU A 217 1.82 -11.42 -11.04
C LEU A 217 2.09 -10.16 -11.88
N LEU A 218 1.16 -9.79 -12.74
CA LEU A 218 1.25 -8.58 -13.55
C LEU A 218 1.14 -7.31 -12.68
N ILE A 219 0.26 -7.27 -11.66
CA ILE A 219 0.21 -6.17 -10.67
C ILE A 219 1.56 -6.06 -9.95
N LEU A 220 2.09 -7.17 -9.42
CA LEU A 220 3.38 -7.22 -8.74
C LEU A 220 4.51 -6.66 -9.62
N PHE A 221 4.60 -7.12 -10.86
CA PHE A 221 5.59 -6.67 -11.81
C PHE A 221 5.42 -5.18 -12.10
N CYS A 222 4.22 -4.75 -12.50
CA CYS A 222 3.98 -3.37 -12.95
C CYS A 222 4.15 -2.34 -11.83
N VAL A 223 3.63 -2.61 -10.61
CA VAL A 223 3.80 -1.69 -9.46
C VAL A 223 5.28 -1.56 -9.11
N THR A 224 6.01 -2.68 -9.09
CA THR A 224 7.45 -2.67 -8.80
C THR A 224 8.26 -1.95 -9.89
N ALA A 225 7.97 -2.22 -11.16
CA ALA A 225 8.63 -1.58 -12.29
C ALA A 225 8.31 -0.09 -12.36
N LEU A 226 7.05 0.29 -12.16
CA LEU A 226 6.60 1.68 -12.11
C LEU A 226 7.36 2.47 -11.02
N GLY A 227 7.42 1.91 -9.81
CA GLY A 227 8.19 2.50 -8.72
C GLY A 227 9.66 2.72 -9.10
N LYS A 228 10.32 1.73 -9.73
CA LYS A 228 11.72 1.86 -10.18
C LYS A 228 11.91 2.93 -11.26
N VAL A 229 11.00 3.01 -12.24
CA VAL A 229 11.06 4.02 -13.31
C VAL A 229 10.86 5.41 -12.72
N LEU A 230 9.83 5.60 -11.89
CA LEU A 230 9.54 6.89 -11.25
C LEU A 230 10.67 7.31 -10.28
N GLN A 231 11.25 6.38 -9.53
CA GLN A 231 12.43 6.67 -8.72
C GLN A 231 13.57 7.25 -9.55
N ARG A 232 13.92 6.65 -10.69
CA ARG A 232 14.99 7.16 -11.55
C ARG A 232 14.72 8.57 -12.06
N VAL A 233 13.46 8.87 -12.40
CA VAL A 233 13.05 10.18 -12.93
C VAL A 233 12.94 11.22 -11.82
N MET A 234 12.53 10.84 -10.61
CA MET A 234 12.05 11.74 -9.56
C MET A 234 12.96 11.84 -8.32
N VAL A 235 13.96 10.94 -8.14
CA VAL A 235 14.77 10.88 -6.89
C VAL A 235 15.40 12.23 -6.51
N GLY A 236 15.92 12.98 -7.48
CA GLY A 236 16.52 14.29 -7.21
C GLY A 236 15.49 15.28 -6.67
N ARG A 237 14.31 15.36 -7.31
CA ARG A 237 13.20 16.24 -6.90
C ARG A 237 12.58 15.80 -5.58
N ALA A 238 12.44 14.48 -5.37
CA ALA A 238 11.93 13.94 -4.11
C ALA A 238 12.83 14.31 -2.92
N LYS A 239 14.16 14.17 -3.06
CA LYS A 239 15.12 14.61 -2.04
C LYS A 239 15.06 16.11 -1.78
N GLU A 240 14.95 16.93 -2.82
CA GLU A 240 14.86 18.38 -2.69
C GLU A 240 13.58 18.82 -1.97
N LEU A 241 12.43 18.23 -2.33
CA LEU A 241 11.15 18.47 -1.66
C LEU A 241 11.22 18.07 -0.19
N LEU A 242 11.84 16.94 0.09
CA LEU A 242 12.08 16.44 1.43
C LEU A 242 12.86 17.44 2.28
N HIS A 243 14.03 17.88 1.82
CA HIS A 243 14.86 18.85 2.53
C HIS A 243 14.16 20.20 2.71
N LYS A 244 13.37 20.64 1.73
CA LYS A 244 12.61 21.90 1.81
C LYS A 244 11.41 21.83 2.76
N ALA A 245 10.80 20.65 2.92
CA ALA A 245 9.55 20.49 3.65
C ALA A 245 9.76 20.09 5.11
N LEU A 246 10.82 19.32 5.40
CA LEU A 246 11.13 18.91 6.76
C LEU A 246 11.53 20.09 7.63
N GLY A 247 10.85 20.23 8.77
CA GLY A 247 11.06 21.33 9.70
C GLY A 247 10.20 22.58 9.45
N ARG A 248 9.43 22.67 8.36
CA ARG A 248 8.54 23.82 8.07
C ARG A 248 7.13 23.70 8.67
N GLY A 249 6.89 22.64 9.45
CA GLY A 249 5.63 22.41 10.14
C GLY A 249 4.90 21.14 9.69
N PRO A 250 3.86 20.74 10.44
CA PRO A 250 3.20 19.47 10.24
C PRO A 250 2.49 19.34 8.88
N LEU A 251 1.75 20.38 8.48
CA LEU A 251 1.00 20.34 7.22
C LEU A 251 1.93 20.21 6.00
N THR A 252 3.08 20.91 6.04
CA THR A 252 4.09 20.82 4.99
C THR A 252 4.71 19.43 4.96
N GLY A 253 4.93 18.83 6.14
CA GLY A 253 5.40 17.44 6.27
C GLY A 253 4.42 16.45 5.64
N ILE A 254 3.13 16.52 5.99
CA ILE A 254 2.07 15.67 5.44
C ILE A 254 1.95 15.87 3.92
N ALA A 255 1.84 17.11 3.46
CA ALA A 255 1.71 17.41 2.03
C ALA A 255 2.92 16.91 1.22
N SER A 256 4.14 17.10 1.73
CA SER A 256 5.34 16.61 1.05
C SER A 256 5.45 15.09 1.05
N GLY A 257 5.12 14.42 2.16
CA GLY A 257 5.06 12.96 2.24
C GLY A 257 4.06 12.38 1.24
N THR A 258 2.87 12.99 1.15
CA THR A 258 1.86 12.63 0.15
C THR A 258 2.39 12.81 -1.27
N LEU A 259 2.90 13.99 -1.59
CA LEU A 259 3.38 14.31 -2.93
C LEU A 259 4.55 13.40 -3.35
N VAL A 260 5.54 13.24 -2.48
CA VAL A 260 6.69 12.35 -2.75
C VAL A 260 6.22 10.91 -2.97
N THR A 261 5.29 10.42 -2.16
CA THR A 261 4.78 9.04 -2.31
C THR A 261 3.99 8.87 -3.61
N VAL A 262 3.16 9.84 -3.98
CA VAL A 262 2.46 9.83 -5.28
C VAL A 262 3.46 9.84 -6.44
N MET A 263 4.52 10.64 -6.33
CA MET A 263 5.57 10.73 -7.37
C MET A 263 6.40 9.45 -7.48
N VAL A 264 6.72 8.82 -6.33
CA VAL A 264 7.57 7.62 -6.26
C VAL A 264 6.73 6.33 -6.39
N GLN A 265 5.42 6.41 -6.18
CA GLN A 265 4.48 5.27 -6.14
C GLN A 265 4.89 4.18 -5.13
N SER A 266 5.58 4.57 -4.06
CA SER A 266 6.03 3.66 -3.01
C SER A 266 6.22 4.40 -1.69
N SER A 267 5.31 4.19 -0.74
CA SER A 267 5.44 4.74 0.62
C SER A 267 6.64 4.14 1.36
N SER A 268 6.88 2.84 1.19
CA SER A 268 8.04 2.17 1.80
C SER A 268 9.36 2.80 1.36
N THR A 269 9.52 3.08 0.06
CA THR A 269 10.70 3.78 -0.45
C THR A 269 10.77 5.20 0.09
N THR A 270 9.64 5.93 0.07
CA THR A 270 9.56 7.31 0.56
C THR A 270 9.97 7.42 2.02
N THR A 271 9.43 6.56 2.87
CA THR A 271 9.69 6.59 4.31
C THR A 271 11.05 6.00 4.67
N SER A 272 11.55 5.00 3.94
CA SER A 272 12.89 4.44 4.15
C SER A 272 14.03 5.45 3.93
N LEU A 273 13.81 6.47 3.09
CA LEU A 273 14.79 7.56 2.90
C LEU A 273 15.00 8.37 4.20
N MET A 274 14.01 8.35 5.12
CA MET A 274 14.08 9.08 6.39
C MET A 274 14.91 8.35 7.44
N ILE A 275 14.99 7.03 7.37
CA ILE A 275 15.57 6.20 8.43
C ILE A 275 17.07 6.51 8.64
N PRO A 276 17.92 6.57 7.60
CA PRO A 276 19.32 6.97 7.77
C PRO A 276 19.47 8.42 8.30
N LEU A 277 18.59 9.33 7.89
CA LEU A 277 18.61 10.73 8.37
C LEU A 277 18.27 10.82 9.85
N ALA A 278 17.31 9.99 10.32
CA ALA A 278 17.01 9.87 11.73
C ALA A 278 18.17 9.23 12.51
N GLY A 279 18.73 8.12 12.00
CA GLY A 279 19.90 7.44 12.58
C GLY A 279 21.06 8.38 12.78
N GLY A 280 21.43 9.14 11.74
CA GLY A 280 22.48 10.17 11.78
C GLY A 280 22.15 11.40 12.63
N GLY A 281 20.92 11.49 13.19
CA GLY A 281 20.51 12.61 14.06
C GLY A 281 20.20 13.92 13.33
N VAL A 282 20.03 13.88 11.99
CA VAL A 282 19.66 15.05 11.18
C VAL A 282 18.23 15.49 11.49
N PHE A 283 17.32 14.53 11.69
CA PHE A 283 15.95 14.77 12.08
C PHE A 283 15.53 13.84 13.22
N ASN A 284 14.66 14.34 14.08
CA ASN A 284 14.06 13.53 15.14
C ASN A 284 12.71 12.91 14.71
N THR A 285 12.22 11.94 15.47
CA THR A 285 10.96 11.23 15.23
C THR A 285 9.77 12.18 15.05
N ARG A 286 9.68 13.26 15.86
CA ARG A 286 8.57 14.22 15.78
C ARG A 286 8.55 15.02 14.48
N GLN A 287 9.74 15.32 13.92
CA GLN A 287 9.85 16.03 12.64
C GLN A 287 9.51 15.13 11.46
N LEU A 288 9.82 13.83 11.56
CA LEU A 288 9.56 12.85 10.50
C LEU A 288 8.13 12.31 10.51
N TYR A 289 7.48 12.29 11.67
CA TYR A 289 6.16 11.72 11.83
C TYR A 289 5.10 12.30 10.87
N PRO A 290 4.95 13.64 10.69
CA PRO A 290 3.99 14.17 9.72
C PRO A 290 4.25 13.69 8.28
N PHE A 291 5.50 13.53 7.91
CA PHE A 291 5.89 13.05 6.59
C PHE A 291 5.46 11.58 6.37
N THR A 292 5.61 10.72 7.38
CA THR A 292 5.14 9.33 7.28
C THR A 292 3.63 9.22 7.14
N LEU A 293 2.88 10.12 7.80
CA LEU A 293 1.42 10.23 7.65
C LEU A 293 1.03 10.60 6.21
N GLY A 294 1.75 11.57 5.64
CA GLY A 294 1.57 11.94 4.25
C GLY A 294 1.87 10.77 3.30
N ALA A 295 2.91 9.98 3.59
CA ALA A 295 3.22 8.80 2.79
C ALA A 295 2.08 7.76 2.79
N ASN A 296 1.38 7.56 3.90
CA ASN A 296 0.18 6.73 3.95
C ASN A 296 -0.90 7.25 3.00
N ILE A 297 -1.22 8.55 3.08
CA ILE A 297 -2.21 9.17 2.19
C ILE A 297 -1.79 8.99 0.72
N GLY A 298 -0.52 9.25 0.39
CA GLY A 298 -0.01 9.10 -0.98
C GLY A 298 -0.16 7.69 -1.55
N THR A 299 -0.06 6.65 -0.71
CA THR A 299 -0.25 5.26 -1.14
C THR A 299 -1.67 4.98 -1.65
N THR A 300 -2.67 5.66 -1.12
CA THR A 300 -4.08 5.43 -1.48
C THR A 300 -4.40 5.76 -2.94
N ILE A 301 -3.61 6.62 -3.58
CA ILE A 301 -3.77 6.99 -4.99
C ILE A 301 -3.66 5.77 -5.91
N THR A 302 -2.81 4.79 -5.56
CA THR A 302 -2.69 3.55 -6.36
C THR A 302 -3.99 2.73 -6.32
N ALA A 303 -4.67 2.68 -5.17
CA ALA A 303 -5.96 1.99 -5.05
C ALA A 303 -7.07 2.72 -5.84
N LEU A 304 -7.09 4.06 -5.81
CA LEU A 304 -8.01 4.85 -6.66
C LEU A 304 -7.74 4.61 -8.15
N LEU A 305 -6.47 4.59 -8.56
CA LEU A 305 -6.10 4.26 -9.92
C LEU A 305 -6.58 2.84 -10.30
N ALA A 306 -6.36 1.85 -9.44
CA ALA A 306 -6.85 0.48 -9.65
C ALA A 306 -8.38 0.43 -9.83
N ALA A 307 -9.14 1.21 -9.04
CA ALA A 307 -10.59 1.26 -9.14
C ALA A 307 -11.07 1.77 -10.49
N THR A 308 -10.32 2.67 -11.14
CA THR A 308 -10.68 3.19 -12.49
C THR A 308 -10.62 2.12 -13.59
N ALA A 309 -9.94 1.01 -13.34
CA ALA A 309 -9.89 -0.13 -14.27
C ALA A 309 -11.22 -0.90 -14.34
N ILE A 310 -12.07 -0.75 -13.34
CA ILE A 310 -13.31 -1.51 -13.21
C ILE A 310 -14.47 -0.70 -13.77
N SER A 311 -15.25 -1.33 -14.64
CA SER A 311 -16.46 -0.76 -15.25
C SER A 311 -17.70 -1.60 -14.94
N GLY A 312 -18.88 -1.05 -15.19
CA GLY A 312 -20.15 -1.73 -14.98
C GLY A 312 -20.50 -1.94 -13.51
N ALA A 313 -21.16 -3.04 -13.17
CA ALA A 313 -21.72 -3.30 -11.83
C ALA A 313 -20.67 -3.34 -10.70
N GLY A 314 -19.42 -3.69 -11.01
CA GLY A 314 -18.32 -3.72 -10.05
C GLY A 314 -17.68 -2.36 -9.75
N ALA A 315 -17.92 -1.37 -10.60
CA ALA A 315 -17.22 -0.07 -10.52
C ALA A 315 -17.49 0.68 -9.20
N GLN A 316 -18.74 0.68 -8.75
CA GLN A 316 -19.11 1.29 -7.47
C GLN A 316 -18.40 0.62 -6.29
N LEU A 317 -18.38 -0.70 -6.26
CA LEU A 317 -17.72 -1.46 -5.19
C LEU A 317 -16.20 -1.24 -5.19
N ALA A 318 -15.59 -1.23 -6.38
CA ALA A 318 -14.16 -0.95 -6.54
C ALA A 318 -13.81 0.47 -6.07
N LEU A 319 -14.61 1.46 -6.44
CA LEU A 319 -14.42 2.85 -6.00
C LEU A 319 -14.65 2.97 -4.49
N THR A 320 -15.68 2.33 -3.95
CA THR A 320 -15.96 2.34 -2.51
C THR A 320 -14.78 1.81 -1.71
N ILE A 321 -14.22 0.64 -2.05
CA ILE A 321 -13.08 0.10 -1.29
C ILE A 321 -11.81 0.95 -1.43
N ALA A 322 -11.59 1.57 -2.59
CA ALA A 322 -10.50 2.51 -2.77
C ALA A 322 -10.70 3.78 -1.93
N LEU A 323 -11.93 4.30 -1.85
CA LEU A 323 -12.27 5.44 -0.98
C LEU A 323 -12.19 5.07 0.51
N VAL A 324 -12.54 3.86 0.91
CA VAL A 324 -12.30 3.36 2.27
C VAL A 324 -10.82 3.49 2.64
N HIS A 325 -9.92 3.10 1.74
CA HIS A 325 -8.48 3.24 1.96
C HIS A 325 -8.06 4.72 2.15
N VAL A 326 -8.60 5.62 1.33
CA VAL A 326 -8.37 7.08 1.47
C VAL A 326 -8.90 7.58 2.81
N LEU A 327 -10.17 7.31 3.10
CA LEU A 327 -10.86 7.82 4.29
C LEU A 327 -10.25 7.28 5.58
N PHE A 328 -9.87 6.00 5.62
CA PHE A 328 -9.17 5.43 6.76
C PHE A 328 -7.91 6.23 7.11
N ASN A 329 -7.08 6.53 6.11
CA ASN A 329 -5.86 7.31 6.33
C ASN A 329 -6.15 8.78 6.68
N LEU A 330 -7.10 9.42 6.00
CA LEU A 330 -7.47 10.80 6.30
C LEU A 330 -8.07 10.95 7.70
N PHE A 331 -9.02 10.09 8.07
CA PHE A 331 -9.65 10.13 9.39
C PHE A 331 -8.64 9.82 10.49
N ALA A 332 -7.73 8.87 10.26
CA ALA A 332 -6.65 8.58 11.20
C ALA A 332 -5.73 9.79 11.38
N VAL A 333 -5.36 10.48 10.31
CA VAL A 333 -4.52 11.70 10.41
C VAL A 333 -5.27 12.80 11.13
N VAL A 334 -6.53 13.07 10.78
CA VAL A 334 -7.32 14.12 11.42
C VAL A 334 -7.53 13.83 12.91
N LEU A 335 -7.89 12.61 13.27
CA LEU A 335 -8.17 12.26 14.66
C LEU A 335 -6.89 12.09 15.48
N ILE A 336 -5.98 11.22 15.04
CA ILE A 336 -4.80 10.86 15.86
C ILE A 336 -3.77 11.99 15.86
N TYR A 337 -3.48 12.59 14.70
CA TYR A 337 -2.50 13.66 14.62
C TYR A 337 -3.09 15.03 15.04
N GLY A 338 -4.38 15.27 14.75
CA GLY A 338 -5.07 16.50 15.11
C GLY A 338 -5.29 16.67 16.61
N VAL A 339 -5.49 15.56 17.36
CA VAL A 339 -5.67 15.61 18.82
C VAL A 339 -4.31 15.48 19.52
N PRO A 340 -3.84 16.51 20.27
CA PRO A 340 -2.49 16.53 20.86
C PRO A 340 -2.16 15.30 21.71
N PHE A 341 -3.10 14.80 22.52
CA PHE A 341 -2.90 13.62 23.35
C PHE A 341 -2.70 12.35 22.48
N LEU A 342 -3.56 12.14 21.48
CA LEU A 342 -3.47 10.96 20.60
C LEU A 342 -2.21 10.98 19.74
N ARG A 343 -1.79 12.18 19.28
CA ARG A 343 -0.56 12.37 18.51
C ARG A 343 0.69 11.90 19.25
N GLU A 344 0.74 12.11 20.57
CA GLU A 344 1.88 11.73 21.40
C GLU A 344 2.00 10.22 21.64
N LEU A 345 0.90 9.45 21.55
CA LEU A 345 0.91 8.02 21.84
C LEU A 345 1.84 7.23 20.91
N PRO A 346 1.75 7.34 19.57
CA PRO A 346 2.67 6.67 18.65
C PRO A 346 4.13 7.06 18.87
N ILE A 347 4.40 8.34 19.14
CA ILE A 347 5.76 8.84 19.36
C ILE A 347 6.35 8.22 20.62
N ARG A 348 5.64 8.28 21.74
CA ARG A 348 6.11 7.72 23.02
C ARG A 348 6.29 6.20 22.96
N ALA A 349 5.37 5.51 22.30
CA ALA A 349 5.46 4.06 22.10
C ALA A 349 6.70 3.69 21.28
N ALA A 350 6.93 4.39 20.15
CA ALA A 350 8.09 4.18 19.29
C ALA A 350 9.42 4.48 20.02
N GLU A 351 9.51 5.60 20.75
CA GLU A 351 10.69 5.98 21.52
C GLU A 351 10.98 4.98 22.66
N THR A 352 9.91 4.45 23.29
CA THR A 352 10.04 3.45 24.34
C THR A 352 10.52 2.11 23.78
N LEU A 353 9.88 1.64 22.69
CA LEU A 353 10.30 0.41 22.01
C LEU A 353 11.75 0.52 21.50
N ALA A 354 12.12 1.67 20.95
CA ALA A 354 13.47 1.91 20.44
C ALA A 354 14.52 1.93 21.58
N ARG A 355 14.18 2.48 22.74
CA ARG A 355 15.04 2.44 23.91
C ARG A 355 15.29 1.01 24.36
N VAL A 356 14.22 0.25 24.58
CA VAL A 356 14.30 -1.16 25.02
C VAL A 356 15.01 -2.03 23.97
N GLY A 357 14.62 -1.87 22.68
CA GLY A 357 15.23 -2.60 21.56
C GLY A 357 16.71 -2.28 21.35
N SER A 358 17.16 -1.07 21.68
CA SER A 358 18.58 -0.70 21.61
C SER A 358 19.41 -1.31 22.73
N GLU A 359 18.79 -1.66 23.85
CA GLU A 359 19.40 -2.40 24.96
C GLU A 359 19.39 -3.91 24.73
N ASN A 360 18.30 -4.42 24.19
CA ASN A 360 18.14 -5.84 23.85
C ASN A 360 17.68 -6.02 22.42
N LYS A 361 18.62 -6.32 21.52
CA LYS A 361 18.37 -6.50 20.08
C LYS A 361 17.40 -7.64 19.77
N LEU A 362 17.33 -8.67 20.62
CA LEU A 362 16.39 -9.77 20.46
C LEU A 362 14.93 -9.32 20.63
N LEU A 363 14.67 -8.31 21.49
CA LEU A 363 13.35 -7.73 21.63
C LEU A 363 12.93 -6.95 20.37
N ALA A 364 13.86 -6.22 19.74
CA ALA A 364 13.58 -5.55 18.47
C ALA A 364 13.27 -6.56 17.35
N LEU A 365 14.05 -7.64 17.23
CA LEU A 365 13.80 -8.73 16.27
C LEU A 365 12.51 -9.48 16.59
N GLY A 366 12.24 -9.72 17.88
CA GLY A 366 11.00 -10.36 18.36
C GLY A 366 9.76 -9.51 18.05
N TYR A 367 9.85 -8.19 18.14
CA TYR A 367 8.78 -7.29 17.72
C TYR A 367 8.48 -7.43 16.24
N VAL A 368 9.49 -7.38 15.38
CA VAL A 368 9.33 -7.51 13.93
C VAL A 368 8.76 -8.88 13.56
N GLY A 369 9.38 -9.95 14.01
CA GLY A 369 8.94 -11.32 13.74
C GLY A 369 7.58 -11.64 14.34
N GLY A 370 7.33 -11.14 15.55
CA GLY A 370 6.08 -11.36 16.28
C GLY A 370 4.89 -10.68 15.66
N LEU A 371 4.98 -9.36 15.47
CA LEU A 371 3.84 -8.56 15.01
C LEU A 371 3.44 -8.86 13.56
N PHE A 372 4.43 -8.98 12.66
CA PHE A 372 4.15 -9.03 11.23
C PHE A 372 4.06 -10.45 10.65
N PHE A 373 4.60 -11.45 11.34
CA PHE A 373 4.60 -12.84 10.84
C PHE A 373 4.01 -13.84 11.84
N ALA A 374 4.54 -13.92 13.08
CA ALA A 374 4.14 -14.97 14.00
C ALA A 374 2.69 -14.79 14.46
N LEU A 375 2.30 -13.59 14.88
CA LEU A 375 0.93 -13.32 15.33
C LEU A 375 -0.10 -13.55 14.23
N PRO A 376 0.06 -13.01 12.99
CA PRO A 376 -0.86 -13.31 11.90
C PRO A 376 -0.93 -14.80 11.57
N ALA A 377 0.21 -15.48 11.47
CA ALA A 377 0.24 -16.90 11.12
C ALA A 377 -0.42 -17.78 12.19
N LEU A 378 -0.12 -17.55 13.48
CA LEU A 378 -0.68 -18.31 14.61
C LEU A 378 -2.20 -18.12 14.72
N MET A 379 -2.68 -16.89 14.60
CA MET A 379 -4.12 -16.62 14.67
C MET A 379 -4.87 -17.22 13.48
N MET A 380 -4.30 -17.23 12.28
CA MET A 380 -4.89 -17.92 11.12
C MET A 380 -5.01 -19.43 11.32
N VAL A 381 -4.08 -20.04 12.07
CA VAL A 381 -4.15 -21.48 12.43
C VAL A 381 -5.16 -21.71 13.55
N ALA A 382 -5.27 -20.79 14.53
CA ALA A 382 -6.15 -20.94 15.70
C ALA A 382 -7.65 -20.75 15.37
N VAL A 383 -7.99 -20.09 14.25
CA VAL A 383 -9.37 -19.81 13.83
C VAL A 383 -9.91 -20.93 12.89
N LYS A 384 -9.08 -21.90 12.53
CA LYS A 384 -9.55 -23.13 11.88
C LYS A 384 -10.24 -24.05 12.87
#